data_39871b3a145a4d05efe71c8b17534449
#
_entry.id   39871b3a145a4d05efe71c8b17534449
#
_cell.length_a   1.000
_cell.length_b   1.000
_cell.length_c   1.000
_cell.angle_alpha   90.00
_cell.angle_beta   90.00
_cell.angle_gamma   90.00
#
_symmetry.space_group_name_H-M   'P 1'
#
loop_
_entity.id
_entity.type
_entity.pdbx_description
1 polymer ?
#
loop_
_entity_poly.entity_id
_entity_poly.type
_entity_poly.pdbx_seq_one_letter_code
_entity_poly.pdbx_strand_id
1 'polypeptide(L)'
;IASRKVQMPAVVGALTAGVLLGPSGFKMVESSLFIEQTAEIGVILLMFLAGLDTDIEDVKKNGTASVFVAIMGVIMPLIGGFLVYRYFFGITPGNKLEFLKAVFIGVVLTATSVSITVETLREMGKLKGKIGTTILGAAILDDIIGIIILTCITSFTKAGSDSGSVFIKIAAYFVFLSVVWLISNKIFKITYKSVGEKRRIAIYGLSMCLILSYC
;
A
#
# COMPACT_ATOMS: atom_id res chain seq x y z
N ILE A 1 8.73 19.34 -14.65
CA ILE A 1 9.70 19.86 -15.65
C ILE A 1 11.05 20.12 -14.98
N ALA A 2 11.10 20.80 -13.82
CA ALA A 2 12.36 21.09 -13.11
C ALA A 2 13.06 19.81 -12.61
N SER A 3 12.33 18.85 -12.02
CA SER A 3 12.88 17.57 -11.53
C SER A 3 13.53 16.74 -12.64
N ARG A 4 12.93 16.74 -13.85
CA ARG A 4 13.51 16.04 -15.01
C ARG A 4 14.84 16.63 -15.47
N LYS A 5 15.05 17.95 -15.32
CA LYS A 5 16.34 18.58 -15.62
C LYS A 5 17.46 18.14 -14.68
N VAL A 6 17.10 17.75 -13.44
CA VAL A 6 18.03 17.29 -12.41
C VAL A 6 18.10 15.75 -12.36
N GLN A 7 17.51 15.07 -13.35
CA GLN A 7 17.43 13.60 -13.43
C GLN A 7 16.76 12.95 -12.20
N MET A 8 15.85 13.66 -11.56
CA MET A 8 15.05 13.16 -10.43
C MET A 8 13.66 12.75 -10.90
N PRO A 9 13.06 11.71 -10.28
CA PRO A 9 11.67 11.33 -10.53
C PRO A 9 10.71 12.51 -10.33
N ALA A 10 9.63 12.57 -11.15
CA ALA A 10 8.64 13.65 -11.07
C ALA A 10 7.96 13.71 -9.69
N VAL A 11 7.82 12.55 -9.02
CA VAL A 11 7.28 12.44 -7.66
C VAL A 11 8.08 13.29 -6.67
N VAL A 12 9.41 13.30 -6.75
CA VAL A 12 10.26 14.11 -5.86
C VAL A 12 9.97 15.60 -6.06
N GLY A 13 9.79 16.02 -7.32
CA GLY A 13 9.42 17.40 -7.63
C GLY A 13 8.03 17.78 -7.11
N ALA A 14 7.05 16.88 -7.20
CA ALA A 14 5.71 17.09 -6.67
C ALA A 14 5.71 17.20 -5.14
N LEU A 15 6.42 16.31 -4.44
CA LEU A 15 6.58 16.36 -2.98
C LEU A 15 7.25 17.66 -2.54
N THR A 16 8.35 18.04 -3.20
CA THR A 16 9.05 19.30 -2.89
C THR A 16 8.14 20.50 -3.10
N ALA A 17 7.38 20.54 -4.19
CA ALA A 17 6.40 21.60 -4.44
C ALA A 17 5.30 21.63 -3.37
N GLY A 18 4.78 20.44 -2.96
CA GLY A 18 3.80 20.33 -1.88
C GLY A 18 4.31 20.87 -0.54
N VAL A 19 5.55 20.56 -0.17
CA VAL A 19 6.18 21.09 1.06
C VAL A 19 6.39 22.60 0.99
N LEU A 20 6.85 23.12 -0.16
CA LEU A 20 7.09 24.55 -0.33
C LEU A 20 5.81 25.37 -0.33
N LEU A 21 4.76 24.91 -1.03
CA LEU A 21 3.50 25.63 -1.15
C LEU A 21 2.55 25.39 0.03
N GLY A 22 2.73 24.29 0.73
CA GLY A 22 1.88 23.85 1.85
C GLY A 22 2.11 24.62 3.17
N PRO A 23 1.44 24.14 4.24
CA PRO A 23 1.46 24.79 5.56
C PRO A 23 2.85 24.87 6.19
N SER A 24 3.78 23.99 5.81
CA SER A 24 5.14 23.95 6.32
C SER A 24 6.09 24.92 5.61
N GLY A 25 5.73 25.42 4.42
CA GLY A 25 6.52 26.34 3.61
C GLY A 25 5.90 27.74 3.53
N PHE A 26 5.60 28.17 2.30
CA PHE A 26 5.06 29.51 2.02
C PHE A 26 3.61 29.72 2.47
N LYS A 27 2.93 28.68 2.95
CA LYS A 27 1.51 28.72 3.40
C LYS A 27 0.55 29.26 2.34
N MET A 28 0.86 29.01 1.06
CA MET A 28 0.00 29.42 -0.06
C MET A 28 -1.21 28.50 -0.23
N VAL A 29 -1.08 27.26 0.24
CA VAL A 29 -2.13 26.24 0.17
C VAL A 29 -2.32 25.68 1.57
N GLU A 30 -3.53 25.83 2.10
CA GLU A 30 -3.93 25.24 3.37
C GLU A 30 -4.59 23.87 3.14
N SER A 31 -4.45 22.99 4.13
CA SER A 31 -5.15 21.70 4.12
C SER A 31 -6.66 21.95 4.18
N SER A 32 -7.37 21.50 3.18
CA SER A 32 -8.82 21.54 3.11
C SER A 32 -9.38 20.15 2.81
N LEU A 33 -10.61 19.91 3.26
CA LEU A 33 -11.30 18.63 3.00
C LEU A 33 -11.32 18.28 1.50
N PHE A 34 -11.45 19.30 0.64
CA PHE A 34 -11.43 19.10 -0.81
C PHE A 34 -10.07 18.58 -1.32
N ILE A 35 -8.96 19.12 -0.81
CA ILE A 35 -7.61 18.69 -1.18
C ILE A 35 -7.35 17.27 -0.69
N GLU A 36 -7.76 16.95 0.54
CA GLU A 36 -7.62 15.60 1.11
C GLU A 36 -8.38 14.56 0.29
N GLN A 37 -9.66 14.79 0.02
CA GLN A 37 -10.48 13.89 -0.79
C GLN A 37 -9.95 13.74 -2.23
N THR A 38 -9.47 14.84 -2.83
CA THR A 38 -8.88 14.78 -4.17
C THR A 38 -7.59 13.97 -4.18
N ALA A 39 -6.77 14.08 -3.14
CA ALA A 39 -5.56 13.29 -2.98
C ALA A 39 -5.88 11.80 -2.83
N GLU A 40 -6.89 11.43 -2.03
CA GLU A 40 -7.36 10.04 -1.89
C GLU A 40 -7.81 9.45 -3.23
N ILE A 41 -8.61 10.17 -4.00
CA ILE A 41 -9.01 9.75 -5.36
C ILE A 41 -7.76 9.58 -6.24
N GLY A 42 -6.80 10.48 -6.14
CA GLY A 42 -5.53 10.40 -6.87
C GLY A 42 -4.75 9.12 -6.56
N VAL A 43 -4.66 8.74 -5.29
CA VAL A 43 -4.00 7.49 -4.85
C VAL A 43 -4.75 6.26 -5.37
N ILE A 44 -6.08 6.23 -5.28
CA ILE A 44 -6.90 5.12 -5.80
C ILE A 44 -6.64 4.92 -7.29
N LEU A 45 -6.67 5.99 -8.08
CA LEU A 45 -6.43 5.93 -9.52
C LEU A 45 -5.00 5.49 -9.85
N LEU A 46 -4.01 5.97 -9.10
CA LEU A 46 -2.61 5.60 -9.28
C LEU A 46 -2.38 4.11 -9.01
N MET A 47 -2.96 3.59 -7.92
CA MET A 47 -2.91 2.17 -7.58
C MET A 47 -3.63 1.30 -8.60
N PHE A 48 -4.77 1.76 -9.11
CA PHE A 48 -5.49 1.07 -10.18
C PHE A 48 -4.65 0.98 -11.45
N LEU A 49 -4.02 2.08 -11.88
CA LEU A 49 -3.13 2.09 -13.04
C LEU A 49 -1.92 1.18 -12.85
N ALA A 50 -1.33 1.17 -11.64
CA ALA A 50 -0.24 0.28 -11.30
C ALA A 50 -0.66 -1.19 -11.40
N GLY A 51 -1.87 -1.52 -10.91
CA GLY A 51 -2.44 -2.85 -11.03
C GLY A 51 -2.66 -3.29 -12.48
N LEU A 52 -3.12 -2.38 -13.35
CA LEU A 52 -3.29 -2.66 -14.78
C LEU A 52 -1.96 -2.89 -15.53
N ASP A 53 -0.91 -2.20 -15.12
CA ASP A 53 0.43 -2.37 -15.69
C ASP A 53 1.16 -3.62 -15.17
N THR A 54 0.59 -4.32 -14.18
CA THR A 54 1.20 -5.49 -13.54
C THR A 54 0.82 -6.78 -14.26
N ASP A 55 1.82 -7.56 -14.67
CA ASP A 55 1.62 -8.91 -15.19
C ASP A 55 1.64 -9.93 -14.05
N ILE A 56 0.50 -10.58 -13.83
CA ILE A 56 0.32 -11.58 -12.76
C ILE A 56 1.23 -12.80 -12.98
N GLU A 57 1.51 -13.18 -14.24
CA GLU A 57 2.41 -14.30 -14.53
C GLU A 57 3.85 -13.96 -14.12
N ASP A 58 4.30 -12.76 -14.38
CA ASP A 58 5.64 -12.31 -13.98
C ASP A 58 5.77 -12.18 -12.47
N VAL A 59 4.72 -11.72 -11.77
CA VAL A 59 4.67 -11.71 -10.31
C VAL A 59 4.75 -13.13 -9.75
N LYS A 60 4.05 -14.08 -10.33
CA LYS A 60 4.12 -15.51 -9.93
C LYS A 60 5.49 -16.10 -10.16
N LYS A 61 6.14 -15.84 -11.30
CA LYS A 61 7.50 -16.32 -11.60
C LYS A 61 8.53 -15.83 -10.59
N ASN A 62 8.37 -14.60 -10.10
CA ASN A 62 9.27 -13.99 -9.15
C ASN A 62 8.76 -14.08 -7.69
N GLY A 63 7.71 -14.85 -7.44
CA GLY A 63 7.01 -14.92 -6.16
C GLY A 63 7.91 -15.26 -4.98
N THR A 64 8.81 -16.23 -5.12
CA THR A 64 9.75 -16.62 -4.06
C THR A 64 10.67 -15.47 -3.67
N ALA A 65 11.19 -14.72 -4.65
CA ALA A 65 12.01 -13.55 -4.39
C ALA A 65 11.19 -12.44 -3.73
N SER A 66 9.96 -12.20 -4.18
CA SER A 66 9.04 -11.23 -3.61
C SER A 66 8.70 -11.53 -2.15
N VAL A 67 8.43 -12.80 -1.82
CA VAL A 67 8.18 -13.25 -0.44
C VAL A 67 9.38 -13.00 0.46
N PHE A 68 10.59 -13.37 -0.01
CA PHE A 68 11.80 -13.15 0.78
C PHE A 68 12.07 -11.66 1.03
N VAL A 69 11.93 -10.83 0.01
CA VAL A 69 12.09 -9.37 0.11
C VAL A 69 11.04 -8.77 1.05
N ALA A 70 9.76 -9.18 0.95
CA ALA A 70 8.70 -8.73 1.84
C ALA A 70 8.97 -9.09 3.31
N ILE A 71 9.34 -10.34 3.58
CA ILE A 71 9.65 -10.80 4.95
C ILE A 71 10.80 -9.97 5.54
N MET A 72 11.88 -9.75 4.77
CA MET A 72 13.00 -8.94 5.23
C MET A 72 12.62 -7.46 5.38
N GLY A 73 11.78 -6.95 4.46
CA GLY A 73 11.23 -5.59 4.50
C GLY A 73 10.36 -5.32 5.73
N VAL A 74 9.69 -6.34 6.26
CA VAL A 74 8.91 -6.24 7.50
C VAL A 74 9.79 -6.44 8.73
N ILE A 75 10.60 -7.48 8.76
CA ILE A 75 11.37 -7.87 9.97
C ILE A 75 12.40 -6.80 10.34
N MET A 76 13.15 -6.26 9.36
CA MET A 76 14.23 -5.32 9.65
C MET A 76 13.72 -3.99 10.24
N PRO A 77 12.72 -3.30 9.67
CA PRO A 77 12.18 -2.09 10.28
C PRO A 77 11.46 -2.35 11.60
N LEU A 78 10.77 -3.50 11.73
CA LEU A 78 10.09 -3.88 12.96
C LEU A 78 11.09 -4.03 14.13
N ILE A 79 12.18 -4.77 13.92
CA ILE A 79 13.24 -4.92 14.92
C ILE A 79 13.93 -3.57 15.16
N GLY A 80 14.26 -2.83 14.10
CA GLY A 80 14.88 -1.52 14.21
C GLY A 80 14.05 -0.54 15.02
N GLY A 81 12.75 -0.42 14.73
CA GLY A 81 11.82 0.44 15.45
C GLY A 81 11.65 0.04 16.91
N PHE A 82 11.54 -1.27 17.16
CA PHE A 82 11.48 -1.80 18.52
C PHE A 82 12.74 -1.46 19.33
N LEU A 83 13.94 -1.64 18.75
CA LEU A 83 15.20 -1.34 19.42
C LEU A 83 15.38 0.16 19.66
N VAL A 84 15.02 1.02 18.69
CA VAL A 84 15.05 2.47 18.84
C VAL A 84 14.12 2.91 19.97
N TYR A 85 12.88 2.42 19.98
CA TYR A 85 11.94 2.73 21.07
C TYR A 85 12.50 2.32 22.43
N ARG A 86 13.04 1.09 22.52
CA ARG A 86 13.64 0.58 23.76
C ARG A 86 14.83 1.42 24.24
N TYR A 87 15.64 1.90 23.31
CA TYR A 87 16.82 2.72 23.62
C TYR A 87 16.44 4.09 24.18
N PHE A 88 15.46 4.76 23.57
CA PHE A 88 15.09 6.13 23.97
C PHE A 88 14.10 6.19 25.15
N PHE A 89 13.17 5.27 25.24
CA PHE A 89 12.08 5.31 26.22
C PHE A 89 12.23 4.26 27.34
N GLY A 90 13.09 3.29 27.14
CA GLY A 90 13.17 2.13 28.03
C GLY A 90 11.93 1.23 27.92
N ILE A 91 12.06 -0.01 28.38
CA ILE A 91 10.93 -0.93 28.54
C ILE A 91 11.07 -1.53 29.92
N THR A 92 10.12 -1.25 30.80
CA THR A 92 10.08 -1.83 32.15
C THR A 92 9.73 -3.32 32.03
N PRO A 93 10.55 -4.24 32.58
CA PRO A 93 10.25 -5.65 32.56
C PRO A 93 8.87 -5.94 33.19
N GLY A 94 7.99 -6.63 32.44
CA GLY A 94 6.63 -6.96 32.86
C GLY A 94 5.55 -5.95 32.43
N ASN A 95 5.88 -4.79 31.90
CA ASN A 95 4.90 -3.84 31.41
C ASN A 95 4.51 -4.16 29.94
N LYS A 96 3.40 -4.91 29.79
CA LYS A 96 2.84 -5.30 28.49
C LYS A 96 2.54 -4.10 27.57
N LEU A 97 2.11 -2.98 28.17
CA LEU A 97 1.73 -1.80 27.38
C LEU A 97 2.96 -1.14 26.72
N GLU A 98 4.07 -1.02 27.44
CA GLU A 98 5.32 -0.47 26.88
C GLU A 98 5.89 -1.39 25.80
N PHE A 99 5.85 -2.70 26.02
CA PHE A 99 6.23 -3.67 24.99
C PHE A 99 5.38 -3.54 23.73
N LEU A 100 4.05 -3.45 23.86
CA LEU A 100 3.14 -3.28 22.73
C LEU A 100 3.37 -1.94 22.00
N LYS A 101 3.67 -0.87 22.74
CA LYS A 101 4.05 0.42 22.12
C LYS A 101 5.33 0.30 21.29
N ALA A 102 6.35 -0.37 21.81
CA ALA A 102 7.60 -0.59 21.08
C ALA A 102 7.38 -1.40 19.79
N VAL A 103 6.58 -2.47 19.86
CA VAL A 103 6.21 -3.26 18.68
C VAL A 103 5.39 -2.44 17.71
N PHE A 104 4.44 -1.63 18.19
CA PHE A 104 3.62 -0.74 17.35
C PHE A 104 4.48 0.25 16.57
N ILE A 105 5.46 0.89 17.20
CA ILE A 105 6.41 1.78 16.51
C ILE A 105 7.20 1.02 15.45
N GLY A 106 7.64 -0.20 15.76
CA GLY A 106 8.27 -1.08 14.77
C GLY A 106 7.38 -1.32 13.56
N VAL A 107 6.09 -1.62 13.77
CA VAL A 107 5.12 -1.86 12.68
C VAL A 107 4.85 -0.59 11.86
N VAL A 108 4.75 0.57 12.51
CA VAL A 108 4.60 1.84 11.78
C VAL A 108 5.77 2.07 10.81
N LEU A 109 6.98 1.66 11.18
CA LEU A 109 8.15 1.79 10.33
C LEU A 109 8.21 0.75 9.19
N THR A 110 7.42 -0.32 9.24
CA THR A 110 7.33 -1.28 8.13
C THR A 110 6.49 -0.73 6.97
N ALA A 111 5.57 0.19 7.23
CA ALA A 111 4.67 0.72 6.21
C ALA A 111 5.45 1.47 5.12
N THR A 112 5.52 0.88 3.94
CA THR A 112 6.26 1.41 2.79
C THR A 112 5.31 1.97 1.73
N SER A 113 5.63 3.13 1.13
CA SER A 113 4.81 3.70 0.06
C SER A 113 5.02 2.96 -1.26
N VAL A 114 4.09 2.08 -1.60
CA VAL A 114 4.05 1.38 -2.89
C VAL A 114 3.88 2.37 -4.05
N SER A 115 3.04 3.40 -3.87
CA SER A 115 2.73 4.39 -4.91
C SER A 115 3.96 5.12 -5.43
N ILE A 116 4.82 5.59 -4.53
CA ILE A 116 6.06 6.29 -4.88
C ILE A 116 7.02 5.34 -5.61
N THR A 117 7.14 4.12 -5.12
CA THR A 117 8.02 3.10 -5.70
C THR A 117 7.58 2.73 -7.11
N VAL A 118 6.28 2.48 -7.32
CA VAL A 118 5.71 2.13 -8.62
C VAL A 118 5.90 3.28 -9.63
N GLU A 119 5.58 4.50 -9.25
CA GLU A 119 5.73 5.64 -10.16
C GLU A 119 7.20 5.88 -10.53
N THR A 120 8.11 5.77 -9.56
CA THR A 120 9.55 5.86 -9.82
C THR A 120 10.02 4.77 -10.79
N LEU A 121 9.64 3.51 -10.57
CA LEU A 121 9.98 2.41 -11.47
C LEU A 121 9.37 2.57 -12.87
N ARG A 122 8.17 3.12 -12.95
CA ARG A 122 7.47 3.43 -14.19
C ARG A 122 8.22 4.51 -14.98
N GLU A 123 8.60 5.61 -14.34
CA GLU A 123 9.37 6.68 -14.97
C GLU A 123 10.75 6.19 -15.45
N MET A 124 11.37 5.27 -14.72
CA MET A 124 12.64 4.65 -15.11
C MET A 124 12.48 3.58 -16.21
N GLY A 125 11.26 3.24 -16.63
CA GLY A 125 10.98 2.17 -17.58
C GLY A 125 11.31 0.77 -17.08
N LYS A 126 11.46 0.58 -15.76
CA LYS A 126 11.89 -0.69 -15.13
C LYS A 126 10.75 -1.44 -14.42
N LEU A 127 9.51 -0.95 -14.51
CA LEU A 127 8.35 -1.57 -13.84
C LEU A 127 8.08 -2.99 -14.34
N LYS A 128 8.19 -3.23 -15.65
CA LYS A 128 7.91 -4.54 -16.28
C LYS A 128 9.09 -5.52 -16.25
N GLY A 129 10.22 -5.17 -15.66
CA GLY A 129 11.38 -6.05 -15.55
C GLY A 129 11.33 -6.95 -14.31
N LYS A 130 12.23 -7.94 -14.23
CA LYS A 130 12.34 -8.87 -13.09
C LYS A 130 12.44 -8.12 -11.75
N ILE A 131 13.18 -7.03 -11.71
CA ILE A 131 13.35 -6.20 -10.49
C ILE A 131 12.02 -5.51 -10.14
N GLY A 132 11.38 -4.86 -11.12
CA GLY A 132 10.12 -4.15 -10.89
C GLY A 132 9.00 -5.08 -10.42
N THR A 133 8.84 -6.22 -11.06
CA THR A 133 7.82 -7.22 -10.67
C THR A 133 8.10 -7.85 -9.30
N THR A 134 9.37 -8.08 -8.95
CA THR A 134 9.75 -8.54 -7.61
C THR A 134 9.43 -7.50 -6.53
N ILE A 135 9.80 -6.24 -6.76
CA ILE A 135 9.52 -5.13 -5.82
C ILE A 135 8.01 -4.95 -5.66
N LEU A 136 7.25 -4.95 -6.75
CA LEU A 136 5.81 -4.80 -6.71
C LEU A 136 5.13 -5.96 -5.97
N GLY A 137 5.54 -7.20 -6.25
CA GLY A 137 5.06 -8.37 -5.53
C GLY A 137 5.41 -8.35 -4.04
N ALA A 138 6.61 -7.89 -3.70
CA ALA A 138 7.02 -7.73 -2.30
C ALA A 138 6.18 -6.65 -1.59
N ALA A 139 5.93 -5.52 -2.24
CA ALA A 139 5.14 -4.43 -1.68
C ALA A 139 3.68 -4.84 -1.40
N ILE A 140 3.05 -5.61 -2.30
CA ILE A 140 1.70 -6.15 -2.06
C ILE A 140 1.67 -7.09 -0.84
N LEU A 141 2.69 -7.93 -0.69
CA LEU A 141 2.80 -8.84 0.46
C LEU A 141 3.08 -8.08 1.75
N ASP A 142 3.91 -7.05 1.70
CA ASP A 142 4.24 -6.17 2.83
C ASP A 142 2.99 -5.50 3.39
N ASP A 143 2.15 -4.93 2.54
CA ASP A 143 0.87 -4.32 2.92
C ASP A 143 -0.06 -5.33 3.63
N ILE A 144 -0.17 -6.56 3.08
CA ILE A 144 -0.99 -7.62 3.69
C ILE A 144 -0.44 -8.00 5.07
N ILE A 145 0.86 -8.22 5.18
CA ILE A 145 1.52 -8.58 6.44
C ILE A 145 1.37 -7.44 7.46
N GLY A 146 1.59 -6.20 7.03
CA GLY A 146 1.45 -5.00 7.84
C GLY A 146 0.06 -4.85 8.45
N ILE A 147 -1.01 -5.02 7.65
CA ILE A 147 -2.40 -4.98 8.12
C ILE A 147 -2.68 -6.09 9.12
N ILE A 148 -2.21 -7.31 8.89
CA ILE A 148 -2.38 -8.44 9.81
C ILE A 148 -1.71 -8.15 11.15
N ILE A 149 -0.45 -7.72 11.15
CA ILE A 149 0.30 -7.42 12.37
C ILE A 149 -0.35 -6.25 13.12
N LEU A 150 -0.71 -5.17 12.42
CA LEU A 150 -1.37 -4.01 13.02
C LEU A 150 -2.70 -4.39 13.67
N THR A 151 -3.49 -5.22 13.00
CA THR A 151 -4.77 -5.70 13.52
C THR A 151 -4.58 -6.57 14.75
N CYS A 152 -3.57 -7.42 14.79
CA CYS A 152 -3.22 -8.21 15.96
C CYS A 152 -2.84 -7.30 17.15
N ILE A 153 -1.94 -6.33 16.94
CA ILE A 153 -1.47 -5.44 18.02
C ILE A 153 -2.62 -4.58 18.56
N THR A 154 -3.43 -3.99 17.71
CA THR A 154 -4.58 -3.17 18.13
C THR A 154 -5.60 -3.98 18.91
N SER A 155 -5.76 -5.25 18.59
CA SER A 155 -6.63 -6.17 19.34
C SER A 155 -6.10 -6.50 20.72
N PHE A 156 -4.80 -6.70 20.88
CA PHE A 156 -4.19 -6.91 22.18
C PHE A 156 -4.17 -5.65 23.07
N THR A 157 -4.28 -4.48 22.47
CA THR A 157 -4.32 -3.19 23.20
C THR A 157 -5.71 -2.86 23.71
N LYS A 158 -6.77 -3.29 23.03
CA LYS A 158 -8.15 -3.12 23.48
C LYS A 158 -8.51 -4.21 24.48
N ALA A 159 -8.52 -3.87 25.76
CA ALA A 159 -8.99 -4.76 26.83
C ALA A 159 -10.45 -5.18 26.55
N GLY A 160 -10.69 -6.48 26.34
CA GLY A 160 -12.03 -7.04 26.13
C GLY A 160 -12.38 -7.43 24.70
N SER A 161 -11.51 -7.24 23.72
CA SER A 161 -11.73 -7.80 22.39
C SER A 161 -11.36 -9.28 22.38
N ASP A 162 -12.35 -10.11 22.07
CA ASP A 162 -12.15 -11.54 21.86
C ASP A 162 -11.16 -11.72 20.69
N SER A 163 -9.95 -12.22 20.97
CA SER A 163 -8.91 -12.44 19.96
C SER A 163 -9.42 -13.29 18.79
N GLY A 164 -10.40 -14.19 19.06
CA GLY A 164 -11.05 -14.99 18.03
C GLY A 164 -11.83 -14.15 17.02
N SER A 165 -12.50 -13.08 17.47
CA SER A 165 -13.30 -12.22 16.58
C SER A 165 -12.46 -11.47 15.54
N VAL A 166 -11.19 -11.20 15.84
CA VAL A 166 -10.26 -10.51 14.95
C VAL A 166 -9.81 -11.41 13.81
N PHE A 167 -9.43 -12.65 14.11
CA PHE A 167 -9.07 -13.61 13.06
C PHE A 167 -10.25 -13.90 12.13
N ILE A 168 -11.48 -13.95 12.67
CA ILE A 168 -12.69 -14.10 11.86
C ILE A 168 -12.89 -12.90 10.93
N LYS A 169 -12.67 -11.68 11.41
CA LYS A 169 -12.78 -10.46 10.56
C LYS A 169 -11.73 -10.45 9.46
N ILE A 170 -10.48 -10.79 9.77
CA ILE A 170 -9.42 -10.91 8.76
C ILE A 170 -9.78 -11.98 7.72
N ALA A 171 -10.20 -13.16 8.17
CA ALA A 171 -10.62 -14.23 7.26
C ALA A 171 -11.82 -13.82 6.40
N ALA A 172 -12.82 -13.16 6.98
CA ALA A 172 -13.98 -12.65 6.26
C ALA A 172 -13.57 -11.62 5.19
N TYR A 173 -12.60 -10.75 5.49
CA TYR A 173 -12.06 -9.79 4.52
C TYR A 173 -11.40 -10.50 3.33
N PHE A 174 -10.56 -11.51 3.57
CA PHE A 174 -9.93 -12.27 2.48
C PHE A 174 -10.95 -13.07 1.66
N VAL A 175 -11.99 -13.63 2.30
CA VAL A 175 -13.11 -14.29 1.60
C VAL A 175 -13.84 -13.27 0.74
N PHE A 176 -14.15 -12.09 1.26
CA PHE A 176 -14.78 -11.00 0.51
C PHE A 176 -13.95 -10.61 -0.72
N LEU A 177 -12.65 -10.38 -0.57
CA LEU A 177 -11.76 -10.06 -1.69
C LEU A 177 -11.72 -11.19 -2.74
N SER A 178 -11.73 -12.45 -2.31
CA SER A 178 -11.75 -13.60 -3.21
C SER A 178 -13.05 -13.66 -4.02
N VAL A 179 -14.19 -13.41 -3.38
CA VAL A 179 -15.51 -13.35 -4.04
C VAL A 179 -15.55 -12.19 -5.04
N VAL A 180 -15.09 -11.01 -4.64
CA VAL A 180 -15.00 -9.84 -5.52
C VAL A 180 -14.11 -10.13 -6.74
N TRP A 181 -12.97 -10.78 -6.55
CA TRP A 181 -12.08 -11.18 -7.65
C TRP A 181 -12.77 -12.14 -8.63
N LEU A 182 -13.50 -13.15 -8.12
CA LEU A 182 -14.23 -14.10 -8.96
C LEU A 182 -15.34 -13.41 -9.77
N ILE A 183 -16.12 -12.52 -9.12
CA ILE A 183 -17.19 -11.74 -9.75
C ILE A 183 -16.61 -10.81 -10.82
N SER A 184 -15.55 -10.07 -10.49
CA SER A 184 -14.87 -9.17 -11.42
C SER A 184 -14.36 -9.92 -12.64
N ASN A 185 -13.70 -11.06 -12.45
CA ASN A 185 -13.18 -11.87 -13.54
C ASN A 185 -14.30 -12.37 -14.48
N LYS A 186 -15.45 -12.76 -13.92
CA LYS A 186 -16.62 -13.16 -14.70
C LYS A 186 -17.22 -11.99 -15.48
N ILE A 187 -17.39 -10.84 -14.82
CA ILE A 187 -17.92 -9.62 -15.45
C ILE A 187 -17.00 -9.16 -16.60
N PHE A 188 -15.68 -9.09 -16.35
CA PHE A 188 -14.72 -8.69 -17.38
C PHE A 188 -14.72 -9.64 -18.58
N LYS A 189 -14.81 -10.96 -18.37
CA LYS A 189 -14.91 -11.93 -19.46
C LYS A 189 -16.17 -11.74 -20.32
N ILE A 190 -17.32 -11.47 -19.68
CA ILE A 190 -18.58 -11.25 -20.38
C ILE A 190 -18.53 -9.93 -21.15
N THR A 191 -18.04 -8.88 -20.51
CA THR A 191 -17.94 -7.53 -21.08
C THR A 191 -16.94 -7.50 -22.25
N TYR A 192 -15.78 -8.14 -22.11
CA TYR A 192 -14.78 -8.25 -23.18
C TYR A 192 -15.33 -8.95 -24.43
N LYS A 193 -16.14 -10.00 -24.24
CA LYS A 193 -16.76 -10.74 -25.35
C LYS A 193 -17.89 -9.97 -26.04
N SER A 194 -18.59 -9.07 -25.30
CA SER A 194 -19.75 -8.33 -25.80
C SER A 194 -19.40 -6.98 -26.43
N VAL A 195 -18.30 -6.35 -26.06
CA VAL A 195 -18.10 -4.91 -26.28
C VAL A 195 -16.81 -4.60 -27.05
N GLY A 196 -16.33 -5.25 -27.95
CA GLY A 196 -15.18 -4.98 -28.85
C GLY A 196 -14.44 -3.62 -28.84
N GLU A 197 -14.87 -2.63 -28.08
CA GLU A 197 -14.28 -1.30 -27.97
C GLU A 197 -13.40 -1.17 -26.70
N LYS A 198 -12.10 -0.99 -26.86
CA LYS A 198 -11.11 -0.74 -25.79
C LYS A 198 -11.52 0.38 -24.82
N ARG A 199 -12.21 1.42 -25.31
CA ARG A 199 -12.68 2.57 -24.53
C ARG A 199 -13.71 2.17 -23.45
N ARG A 200 -14.65 1.31 -23.78
CA ARG A 200 -15.69 0.84 -22.83
C ARG A 200 -15.09 -0.03 -21.75
N ILE A 201 -14.10 -0.85 -22.06
CA ILE A 201 -13.38 -1.68 -21.08
C ILE A 201 -12.69 -0.80 -20.03
N ALA A 202 -12.06 0.29 -20.46
CA ALA A 202 -11.43 1.23 -19.52
C ALA A 202 -12.44 1.90 -18.59
N ILE A 203 -13.62 2.29 -19.11
CA ILE A 203 -14.68 2.89 -18.29
C ILE A 203 -15.23 1.89 -17.28
N TYR A 204 -15.48 0.64 -17.66
CA TYR A 204 -15.92 -0.40 -16.75
C TYR A 204 -14.87 -0.71 -15.67
N GLY A 205 -13.59 -0.78 -16.05
CA GLY A 205 -12.48 -0.97 -15.12
C GLY A 205 -12.41 0.14 -14.09
N LEU A 206 -12.50 1.39 -14.52
CA LEU A 206 -12.51 2.56 -13.64
C LEU A 206 -13.73 2.58 -12.70
N SER A 207 -14.92 2.28 -13.24
CA SER A 207 -16.15 2.20 -12.43
C SER A 207 -16.05 1.13 -11.35
N MET A 208 -15.52 -0.06 -11.69
CA MET A 208 -15.26 -1.13 -10.72
C MET A 208 -14.25 -0.72 -9.67
N CYS A 209 -13.16 -0.04 -10.06
CA CYS A 209 -12.16 0.48 -9.13
C CYS A 209 -12.79 1.41 -8.08
N LEU A 210 -13.59 2.39 -8.52
CA LEU A 210 -14.23 3.35 -7.63
C LEU A 210 -15.30 2.71 -6.72
N ILE A 211 -16.06 1.75 -7.24
CA ILE A 211 -17.05 1.00 -6.43
C ILE A 211 -16.33 0.18 -5.35
N LEU A 212 -15.26 -0.52 -5.72
CA LEU A 212 -14.51 -1.36 -4.78
C LEU A 212 -13.72 -0.56 -3.75
N SER A 213 -13.28 0.64 -4.08
CA SER A 213 -12.61 1.53 -3.11
C SER A 213 -13.56 2.10 -2.07
N TYR A 214 -14.87 2.12 -2.35
CA TYR A 214 -15.89 2.58 -1.42
C TYR A 214 -16.38 1.48 -0.45
N CYS A 215 -16.25 0.20 -0.81
CA CYS A 215 -16.66 -0.95 0.01
C CYS A 215 -15.64 -1.31 1.08
#